data_cae4c994ea00224b9e67fdf9e23e8521
#
_entry.id   cae4c994ea00224b9e67fdf9e23e8521
#
_cell.length_a   1.000
_cell.length_b   1.000
_cell.length_c   1.000
_cell.angle_alpha   90.00
_cell.angle_beta   90.00
_cell.angle_gamma   90.00
#
_symmetry.space_group_name_H-M   'P 1'
#
loop_
_entity.id
_entity.type
_entity.pdbx_description
1 polymer ?
#
loop_
_entity_poly.entity_id
_entity_poly.type
_entity_poly.pdbx_seq_one_letter_code
_entity_poly.pdbx_strand_id
1 'polypeptide(L)'
;TMELIKKNIEKKREVYKLDDRYRKVWYIHDEFALEEHISILDKVIPGYVLDYGTTKNSMFIDYHIVPGTPANKVPHTPKFFKRIYTFCNETLDQTLPYAHYDWVLSNILLDGDNTYLVDWDNVGIYSPQEIQTKMESDLRSAFGEKYDEMLRTMA
;
A
#
# COMPACT_ATOMS: atom_id res chain seq x y z
N THR A 1 25.22 1.29 -0.92
CA THR A 1 24.99 1.21 -2.38
C THR A 1 23.50 1.40 -2.66
N MET A 2 23.18 2.18 -3.65
CA MET A 2 21.81 2.47 -4.04
C MET A 2 21.50 1.76 -5.36
N GLU A 3 20.49 0.91 -5.35
CA GLU A 3 20.07 0.11 -6.50
C GLU A 3 18.69 0.55 -6.98
N LEU A 4 18.56 0.88 -8.27
CA LEU A 4 17.29 1.22 -8.87
C LEU A 4 16.42 -0.03 -9.02
N ILE A 5 15.24 -0.04 -8.39
CA ILE A 5 14.30 -1.16 -8.42
C ILE A 5 13.18 -0.91 -9.42
N LYS A 6 12.66 0.31 -9.47
CA LYS A 6 11.50 0.65 -10.29
C LYS A 6 11.57 2.10 -10.76
N LYS A 7 11.15 2.33 -12.00
CA LYS A 7 11.05 3.66 -12.58
C LYS A 7 9.67 3.84 -13.21
N ASN A 8 8.96 4.88 -12.81
CA ASN A 8 7.69 5.24 -13.42
C ASN A 8 7.84 6.59 -14.12
N ILE A 9 7.91 6.56 -15.45
CA ILE A 9 8.18 7.75 -16.26
C ILE A 9 7.01 8.74 -16.20
N GLU A 10 5.77 8.26 -16.24
CA GLU A 10 4.59 9.12 -16.19
C GLU A 10 4.50 9.89 -14.87
N LYS A 11 4.75 9.21 -13.75
CA LYS A 11 4.73 9.81 -12.42
C LYS A 11 6.05 10.47 -12.04
N LYS A 12 7.05 10.42 -12.90
CA LYS A 12 8.41 10.94 -12.65
C LYS A 12 8.96 10.46 -11.30
N ARG A 13 8.78 9.18 -11.04
CA ARG A 13 9.12 8.54 -9.77
C ARG A 13 10.08 7.38 -9.99
N GLU A 14 11.05 7.28 -9.09
CA GLU A 14 11.99 6.16 -9.06
C GLU A 14 12.00 5.54 -7.66
N VAL A 15 12.18 4.23 -7.58
CA VAL A 15 12.32 3.50 -6.32
C VAL A 15 13.68 2.86 -6.29
N TYR A 16 14.44 3.13 -5.24
CA TYR A 16 15.77 2.58 -5.02
C TYR A 16 15.78 1.70 -3.78
N LYS A 17 16.63 0.68 -3.79
CA LYS A 17 16.96 -0.08 -2.60
C LYS A 17 18.31 0.36 -2.07
N LEU A 18 18.36 0.73 -0.79
CA LEU A 18 19.56 0.97 -0.02
C LEU A 18 19.80 -0.24 0.89
N ASP A 19 20.89 -0.27 1.63
CA ASP A 19 21.22 -1.44 2.46
C ASP A 19 20.14 -1.80 3.48
N ASP A 20 19.50 -0.79 4.08
CA ASP A 20 18.55 -0.96 5.18
C ASP A 20 17.14 -0.40 4.92
N ARG A 21 16.89 0.11 3.72
CA ARG A 21 15.63 0.81 3.41
C ARG A 21 15.34 0.88 1.93
N TYR A 22 14.09 1.26 1.60
CA TYR A 22 13.73 1.71 0.26
C TYR A 22 13.63 3.22 0.23
N ARG A 23 14.05 3.82 -0.89
CA ARG A 23 13.89 5.26 -1.16
C ARG A 23 13.03 5.45 -2.39
N LYS A 24 11.93 6.20 -2.23
CA LYS A 24 11.17 6.72 -3.37
C LYS A 24 11.57 8.15 -3.62
N VAL A 25 11.82 8.47 -4.89
CA VAL A 25 12.22 9.81 -5.32
C VAL A 25 11.21 10.29 -6.36
N TRP A 26 10.69 11.51 -6.15
CA TRP A 26 9.81 12.19 -7.11
C TRP A 26 10.52 13.42 -7.64
N TYR A 27 10.51 13.60 -8.95
CA TYR A 27 11.17 14.72 -9.62
C TYR A 27 10.23 15.89 -9.90
N ILE A 28 9.03 15.87 -9.35
CA ILE A 28 8.08 16.98 -9.32
C ILE A 28 7.71 17.25 -7.88
N HIS A 29 7.89 18.51 -7.43
CA HIS A 29 7.64 18.91 -6.04
C HIS A 29 6.16 19.00 -5.67
N ASP A 30 5.26 19.13 -6.65
CA ASP A 30 3.85 19.47 -6.42
C ASP A 30 2.89 18.28 -6.45
N GLU A 31 3.40 17.03 -6.46
CA GLU A 31 2.55 15.85 -6.53
C GLU A 31 1.69 15.69 -5.27
N PHE A 32 2.25 16.07 -4.11
CA PHE A 32 1.53 16.13 -2.84
C PHE A 32 2.33 16.97 -1.83
N ALA A 33 1.63 17.47 -0.80
CA ALA A 33 2.29 18.21 0.28
C ALA A 33 3.06 17.21 1.16
N LEU A 34 4.38 17.21 1.04
CA LEU A 34 5.24 16.22 1.69
C LEU A 34 5.05 16.16 3.20
N GLU A 35 5.10 17.32 3.88
CA GLU A 35 4.97 17.39 5.35
C GLU A 35 3.62 16.82 5.82
N GLU A 36 2.54 17.17 5.14
CA GLU A 36 1.21 16.67 5.45
C GLU A 36 1.11 15.16 5.23
N HIS A 37 1.66 14.68 4.12
CA HIS A 37 1.68 13.26 3.80
C HIS A 37 2.44 12.45 4.86
N ILE A 38 3.61 12.93 5.26
CA ILE A 38 4.40 12.29 6.32
C ILE A 38 3.63 12.28 7.65
N SER A 39 2.96 13.37 7.99
CA SER A 39 2.14 13.44 9.20
C SER A 39 1.03 12.39 9.21
N ILE A 40 0.39 12.17 8.07
CA ILE A 40 -0.65 11.15 7.94
C ILE A 40 -0.04 9.74 8.09
N LEU A 41 1.08 9.48 7.41
CA LEU A 41 1.74 8.17 7.49
C LEU A 41 2.17 7.84 8.92
N ASP A 42 2.66 8.81 9.67
CA ASP A 42 3.05 8.61 11.06
C ASP A 42 1.86 8.25 11.96
N LYS A 43 0.66 8.66 11.58
CA LYS A 43 -0.58 8.30 12.30
C LYS A 43 -1.09 6.90 11.94
N VAL A 44 -1.09 6.55 10.64
CA VAL A 44 -1.70 5.31 10.17
C VAL A 44 -0.75 4.13 10.19
N ILE A 45 0.54 4.37 10.02
CA ILE A 45 1.56 3.33 10.00
C ILE A 45 2.86 3.82 10.67
N PRO A 46 2.85 3.96 12.00
CA PRO A 46 4.01 4.45 12.75
C PRO A 46 5.27 3.63 12.48
N GLY A 47 6.40 4.31 12.30
CA GLY A 47 7.70 3.66 12.08
C GLY A 47 7.98 3.23 10.63
N TYR A 48 7.02 3.38 9.73
CA TYR A 48 7.21 3.03 8.32
C TYR A 48 8.13 4.01 7.59
N VAL A 49 7.97 5.30 7.83
CA VAL A 49 8.82 6.35 7.27
C VAL A 49 10.06 6.51 8.15
N LEU A 50 11.24 6.35 7.56
CA LEU A 50 12.52 6.47 8.26
C LEU A 50 13.12 7.87 8.11
N ASP A 51 12.96 8.47 6.95
CA ASP A 51 13.52 9.78 6.62
C ASP A 51 12.79 10.35 5.42
N TYR A 52 12.86 11.66 5.24
CA TYR A 52 12.29 12.34 4.08
C TYR A 52 12.97 13.70 3.89
N GLY A 53 12.85 14.24 2.69
CA GLY A 53 13.42 15.56 2.43
C GLY A 53 13.19 16.02 1.01
N THR A 54 13.64 17.23 0.75
CA THR A 54 13.55 17.85 -0.57
C THR A 54 14.93 18.32 -1.01
N THR A 55 15.15 18.27 -2.32
CA THR A 55 16.23 18.94 -3.00
C THR A 55 15.64 20.03 -3.90
N LYS A 56 16.49 20.71 -4.68
CA LYS A 56 16.03 21.75 -5.59
C LYS A 56 14.98 21.25 -6.60
N ASN A 57 15.14 20.01 -7.10
CA ASN A 57 14.33 19.46 -8.19
C ASN A 57 13.63 18.16 -7.86
N SER A 58 13.67 17.72 -6.59
CA SER A 58 13.09 16.45 -6.20
C SER A 58 12.70 16.44 -4.73
N MET A 59 11.92 15.44 -4.38
CA MET A 59 11.65 15.07 -2.99
C MET A 59 11.85 13.56 -2.83
N PHE A 60 12.13 13.13 -1.61
CA PHE A 60 12.29 11.70 -1.34
C PHE A 60 11.63 11.30 -0.03
N ILE A 61 11.26 10.04 0.06
CA ILE A 61 10.83 9.40 1.30
C ILE A 61 11.54 8.06 1.41
N ASP A 62 12.16 7.82 2.55
CA ASP A 62 12.78 6.54 2.90
C ASP A 62 11.81 5.72 3.73
N TYR A 63 11.60 4.47 3.34
CA TYR A 63 10.67 3.55 3.98
C TYR A 63 11.39 2.35 4.56
N HIS A 64 10.85 1.84 5.64
CA HIS A 64 11.25 0.56 6.19
C HIS A 64 11.06 -0.56 5.17
N ILE A 65 11.98 -1.52 5.13
CA ILE A 65 11.79 -2.73 4.34
C ILE A 65 10.78 -3.61 5.09
N VAL A 66 9.62 -3.84 4.46
CA VAL A 66 8.59 -4.71 5.02
C VAL A 66 8.81 -6.12 4.45
N PRO A 67 8.95 -7.14 5.31
CA PRO A 67 9.19 -8.51 4.83
C PRO A 67 7.92 -9.12 4.25
N GLY A 68 8.09 -10.15 3.43
CA GLY A 68 6.98 -10.96 2.98
C GLY A 68 6.90 -11.17 1.47
N THR A 69 5.98 -12.05 1.09
CA THR A 69 5.68 -12.35 -0.30
C THR A 69 4.46 -11.55 -0.75
N PRO A 70 4.52 -10.88 -1.90
CA PRO A 70 3.34 -10.18 -2.44
C PRO A 70 2.17 -11.15 -2.65
N ALA A 71 0.99 -10.72 -2.22
CA ALA A 71 -0.20 -11.57 -2.24
C ALA A 71 -0.63 -12.00 -3.64
N ASN A 72 -0.27 -11.22 -4.68
CA ASN A 72 -0.57 -11.58 -6.05
C ASN A 72 0.23 -12.80 -6.55
N LYS A 73 1.24 -13.24 -5.79
CA LYS A 73 2.07 -14.43 -6.11
C LYS A 73 1.64 -15.67 -5.35
N VAL A 74 0.61 -15.58 -4.53
CA VAL A 74 0.12 -16.68 -3.70
C VAL A 74 -1.13 -17.29 -4.36
N PRO A 75 -1.30 -18.64 -4.36
CA PRO A 75 -2.50 -19.26 -4.93
C PRO A 75 -3.79 -18.75 -4.27
N HIS A 76 -4.81 -18.52 -5.10
CA HIS A 76 -6.10 -17.97 -4.66
C HIS A 76 -7.04 -19.08 -4.17
N THR A 77 -6.78 -19.57 -2.96
CA THR A 77 -7.64 -20.55 -2.28
C THR A 77 -8.72 -19.81 -1.46
N PRO A 78 -9.82 -20.49 -1.07
CA PRO A 78 -10.80 -19.89 -0.16
C PRO A 78 -10.19 -19.41 1.16
N LYS A 79 -9.23 -20.14 1.70
CA LYS A 79 -8.51 -19.74 2.92
C LYS A 79 -7.70 -18.46 2.70
N PHE A 80 -7.02 -18.34 1.56
CA PHE A 80 -6.29 -17.14 1.19
C PHE A 80 -7.24 -15.94 1.04
N PHE A 81 -8.36 -16.13 0.33
CA PHE A 81 -9.36 -15.08 0.17
C PHE A 81 -9.86 -14.56 1.51
N LYS A 82 -10.22 -15.46 2.42
CA LYS A 82 -10.68 -15.09 3.76
C LYS A 82 -9.63 -14.26 4.50
N ARG A 83 -8.37 -14.65 4.41
CA ARG A 83 -7.26 -13.92 5.03
C ARG A 83 -7.16 -12.49 4.49
N ILE A 84 -7.17 -12.35 3.16
CA ILE A 84 -7.05 -11.05 2.50
C ILE A 84 -8.27 -10.16 2.79
N TYR A 85 -9.47 -10.71 2.65
CA TYR A 85 -10.70 -9.96 2.88
C TYR A 85 -10.78 -9.44 4.32
N THR A 86 -10.47 -10.30 5.28
CA THR A 86 -10.47 -9.95 6.70
C THR A 86 -9.43 -8.86 6.99
N PHE A 87 -8.22 -9.01 6.46
CA PHE A 87 -7.14 -8.04 6.64
C PHE A 87 -7.52 -6.67 6.10
N CYS A 88 -8.08 -6.61 4.89
CA CYS A 88 -8.46 -5.34 4.27
C CYS A 88 -9.52 -4.61 5.10
N ASN A 89 -10.55 -5.32 5.55
CA ASN A 89 -11.61 -4.71 6.35
C ASN A 89 -11.12 -4.26 7.73
N GLU A 90 -10.29 -5.06 8.39
CA GLU A 90 -9.71 -4.69 9.68
C GLU A 90 -8.78 -3.48 9.56
N THR A 91 -7.96 -3.45 8.50
CA THR A 91 -7.04 -2.33 8.25
C THR A 91 -7.83 -1.05 8.04
N LEU A 92 -8.89 -1.10 7.23
CA LEU A 92 -9.74 0.05 6.99
C LEU A 92 -10.31 0.61 8.30
N ASP A 93 -10.85 -0.25 9.15
CA ASP A 93 -11.42 0.17 10.43
C ASP A 93 -10.39 0.81 11.36
N GLN A 94 -9.16 0.33 11.34
CA GLN A 94 -8.09 0.82 12.21
C GLN A 94 -7.53 2.17 11.78
N THR A 95 -7.58 2.52 10.50
CA THR A 95 -6.93 3.73 9.98
C THR A 95 -7.87 4.92 9.83
N LEU A 96 -9.18 4.72 9.90
CA LEU A 96 -10.15 5.81 9.74
C LEU A 96 -9.80 7.03 10.62
N PRO A 97 -9.99 8.26 10.14
CA PRO A 97 -10.62 8.68 8.90
C PRO A 97 -9.73 8.62 7.65
N TYR A 98 -8.48 8.20 7.79
CA TYR A 98 -7.56 8.05 6.67
C TYR A 98 -7.70 6.65 6.10
N ALA A 99 -7.53 6.52 4.79
CA ALA A 99 -7.62 5.23 4.13
C ALA A 99 -6.62 5.11 2.99
N HIS A 100 -6.14 3.90 2.81
CA HIS A 100 -5.37 3.52 1.62
C HIS A 100 -6.33 3.44 0.43
N TYR A 101 -5.92 3.90 -0.74
CA TYR A 101 -6.79 3.92 -1.91
C TYR A 101 -6.31 2.99 -3.03
N ASP A 102 -5.49 1.98 -2.70
CA ASP A 102 -4.95 1.04 -3.68
C ASP A 102 -4.82 -0.35 -3.07
N TRP A 103 -5.91 -1.12 -3.09
CA TRP A 103 -6.05 -2.42 -2.45
C TRP A 103 -5.67 -3.58 -3.37
N VAL A 104 -4.78 -3.35 -4.32
CA VAL A 104 -4.29 -4.41 -5.21
C VAL A 104 -3.42 -5.40 -4.43
N LEU A 105 -3.46 -6.67 -4.83
CA LEU A 105 -2.76 -7.73 -4.10
C LEU A 105 -1.24 -7.53 -4.06
N SER A 106 -0.66 -6.87 -5.05
CA SER A 106 0.79 -6.58 -5.05
C SER A 106 1.22 -5.62 -3.92
N ASN A 107 0.28 -4.88 -3.32
CA ASN A 107 0.53 -4.00 -2.17
C ASN A 107 0.32 -4.69 -0.82
N ILE A 108 -0.05 -5.95 -0.82
CA ILE A 108 -0.28 -6.74 0.40
C ILE A 108 0.83 -7.78 0.50
N LEU A 109 1.56 -7.76 1.61
CA LEU A 109 2.68 -8.68 1.85
C LEU A 109 2.32 -9.68 2.93
N LEU A 110 2.62 -10.94 2.67
CA LEU A 110 2.37 -12.04 3.59
C LEU A 110 3.70 -12.57 4.13
N ASP A 111 3.85 -12.53 5.45
CA ASP A 111 5.04 -13.03 6.15
C ASP A 111 4.59 -13.93 7.29
N GLY A 112 4.51 -15.23 7.03
CA GLY A 112 3.93 -16.17 7.98
C GLY A 112 2.49 -15.79 8.30
N ASP A 113 2.18 -15.58 9.58
CA ASP A 113 0.85 -15.16 10.03
C ASP A 113 0.65 -13.64 9.94
N ASN A 114 1.68 -12.89 9.61
CA ASN A 114 1.62 -11.43 9.51
C ASN A 114 1.21 -11.00 8.11
N THR A 115 0.39 -9.96 8.03
CA THR A 115 -0.06 -9.36 6.77
C THR A 115 0.18 -7.86 6.86
N TYR A 116 0.79 -7.30 5.81
CA TYR A 116 1.15 -5.88 5.76
C TYR A 116 0.62 -5.23 4.51
N LEU A 117 0.19 -3.98 4.63
CA LEU A 117 -0.21 -3.15 3.50
C LEU A 117 0.89 -2.10 3.27
N VAL A 118 1.37 -2.01 2.05
CA VAL A 118 2.44 -1.08 1.64
C VAL A 118 1.98 -0.19 0.50
N ASP A 119 2.84 0.74 0.08
CA ASP A 119 2.55 1.71 -0.99
C ASP A 119 1.39 2.65 -0.62
N TRP A 120 1.63 3.46 0.42
CA TRP A 120 0.65 4.39 0.98
C TRP A 120 0.62 5.76 0.27
N ASP A 121 1.12 5.84 -0.96
CA ASP A 121 1.20 7.13 -1.68
C ASP A 121 -0.18 7.78 -1.87
N ASN A 122 -1.24 6.98 -1.96
CA ASN A 122 -2.60 7.43 -2.19
C ASN A 122 -3.44 7.57 -0.91
N VAL A 123 -2.81 7.52 0.26
CA VAL A 123 -3.53 7.68 1.52
C VAL A 123 -4.18 9.05 1.60
N GLY A 124 -5.41 9.09 2.09
CA GLY A 124 -6.16 10.32 2.22
C GLY A 124 -7.42 10.14 3.05
N ILE A 125 -8.24 11.18 3.10
CA ILE A 125 -9.54 11.15 3.78
C ILE A 125 -10.61 10.88 2.73
N TYR A 126 -11.34 9.79 2.90
CA TYR A 126 -12.42 9.37 1.99
C TYR A 126 -13.66 9.09 2.81
N SER A 127 -14.84 9.18 2.18
CA SER A 127 -16.07 8.73 2.83
C SER A 127 -16.02 7.20 3.03
N PRO A 128 -16.64 6.66 4.09
CA PRO A 128 -16.67 5.21 4.30
C PRO A 128 -17.23 4.44 3.11
N GLN A 129 -18.26 4.96 2.46
CA GLN A 129 -18.86 4.33 1.28
C GLN A 129 -17.90 4.32 0.09
N GLU A 130 -17.21 5.42 -0.15
CA GLU A 130 -16.28 5.56 -1.25
C GLU A 130 -15.12 4.57 -1.12
N ILE A 131 -14.53 4.48 0.06
CA ILE A 131 -13.39 3.59 0.28
C ILE A 131 -13.81 2.12 0.28
N GLN A 132 -15.01 1.79 0.79
CA GLN A 132 -15.54 0.44 0.75
C GLN A 132 -15.75 0.00 -0.71
N THR A 133 -16.30 0.88 -1.54
CA THR A 133 -16.51 0.62 -2.97
C THR A 133 -15.17 0.38 -3.68
N LYS A 134 -14.16 1.21 -3.39
CA LYS A 134 -12.83 1.05 -4.00
C LYS A 134 -12.18 -0.26 -3.59
N MET A 135 -12.21 -0.61 -2.32
CA MET A 135 -11.66 -1.85 -1.81
C MET A 135 -12.32 -3.07 -2.46
N GLU A 136 -13.64 -3.09 -2.51
CA GLU A 136 -14.38 -4.18 -3.15
C GLU A 136 -14.07 -4.28 -4.65
N SER A 137 -13.98 -3.14 -5.34
CA SER A 137 -13.61 -3.12 -6.76
C SER A 137 -12.23 -3.72 -7.01
N ASP A 138 -11.25 -3.37 -6.17
CA ASP A 138 -9.90 -3.92 -6.29
C ASP A 138 -9.87 -5.43 -6.01
N LEU A 139 -10.61 -5.89 -5.00
CA LEU A 139 -10.69 -7.30 -4.66
C LEU A 139 -11.44 -8.11 -5.75
N ARG A 140 -12.51 -7.55 -6.32
CA ARG A 140 -13.21 -8.19 -7.44
C ARG A 140 -12.30 -8.35 -8.65
N SER A 141 -11.51 -7.32 -8.96
CA SER A 141 -10.52 -7.40 -10.05
C SER A 141 -9.48 -8.48 -9.80
N ALA A 142 -9.03 -8.64 -8.56
CA ALA A 142 -8.02 -9.62 -8.19
C ALA A 142 -8.55 -11.07 -8.24
N PHE A 143 -9.76 -11.31 -7.73
CA PHE A 143 -10.31 -12.66 -7.61
C PHE A 143 -11.24 -13.06 -8.77
N GLY A 144 -11.67 -12.08 -9.58
CA GLY A 144 -12.49 -12.33 -10.75
C GLY A 144 -13.84 -12.96 -10.44
N GLU A 145 -14.27 -13.90 -11.26
CA GLU A 145 -15.58 -14.56 -11.16
C GLU A 145 -15.76 -15.34 -9.84
N LYS A 146 -14.65 -15.70 -9.18
CA LYS A 146 -14.69 -16.45 -7.92
C LYS A 146 -15.02 -15.58 -6.70
N TYR A 147 -15.00 -14.25 -6.86
CA TYR A 147 -15.17 -13.35 -5.73
C TYR A 147 -16.48 -13.58 -4.95
N ASP A 148 -17.61 -13.59 -5.65
CA ASP A 148 -18.91 -13.75 -5.01
C ASP A 148 -19.06 -15.13 -4.36
N GLU A 149 -18.57 -16.19 -4.99
CA GLU A 149 -18.57 -17.54 -4.44
C GLU A 149 -17.75 -17.63 -3.17
N MET A 150 -16.53 -17.09 -3.20
CA MET A 150 -15.64 -17.09 -2.04
C MET A 150 -16.22 -16.27 -0.89
N LEU A 151 -16.85 -15.15 -1.20
CA LEU A 151 -17.52 -14.31 -0.19
C LEU A 151 -18.65 -15.06 0.50
N ARG A 152 -19.46 -15.82 -0.26
CA ARG A 152 -20.54 -16.64 0.31
C ARG A 152 -20.02 -17.75 1.22
N THR A 153 -18.89 -18.37 0.85
CA THR A 153 -18.32 -19.47 1.64
C THR A 153 -17.68 -19.00 2.96
N MET A 154 -17.46 -17.70 3.12
CA MET A 154 -16.96 -17.14 4.38
C MET A 154 -18.04 -17.06 5.46
N ALA A 155 -19.28 -16.97 5.06
CA ALA A 155 -20.39 -16.74 5.98
C ALA A 155 -20.68 -17.95 6.88
#